data_c47eb074c75b1d168a7177ef93eeae00
#
_entry.id   c47eb074c75b1d168a7177ef93eeae00
#
_cell.length_a   1.000
_cell.length_b   1.000
_cell.length_c   1.000
_cell.angle_alpha   90.00
_cell.angle_beta   90.00
_cell.angle_gamma   90.00
#
_symmetry.space_group_name_H-M   'P 1'
#
loop_
_entity.id
_entity.type
_entity.pdbx_description
1 polymer ?
#
loop_
_entity_poly.entity_id
_entity_poly.type
_entity_poly.pdbx_seq_one_letter_code
_entity_poly.pdbx_strand_id
1 'polypeptide(L)'
;GSNAFREQHAKVFEGKLHKGETVYYEVVGFTDDGNPIMASCDNKKVGDKDFVKKYGKQTVFSYGCSPDGVDAPKSALYVYRMTMTNEDGDVVEYPPFYMRYRCEQMGVNCVPLLWSGFVPENANPGEWVKGVAECYYDGADPIGKSHVREGVVCRIVNRPKFTAYKHKNFAFKVLEGIVKEVASAPDMEEAQEVTEAA
;
A
#
# COMPACT_ATOMS: atom_id res chain seq x y z
N GLY A 1 -5.89 13.41 -17.01
CA GLY A 1 -4.95 13.82 -16.01
C GLY A 1 -3.71 12.98 -16.14
N SER A 2 -2.60 13.61 -16.37
CA SER A 2 -1.38 12.94 -16.74
C SER A 2 -0.84 12.07 -15.58
N ASN A 3 -0.32 10.91 -15.93
CA ASN A 3 0.53 10.10 -15.06
C ASN A 3 1.96 10.67 -14.95
N ALA A 4 2.15 11.95 -15.29
CA ALA A 4 3.47 12.60 -15.37
C ALA A 4 4.28 12.45 -14.07
N PHE A 5 3.64 12.59 -12.90
CA PHE A 5 4.30 12.39 -11.62
C PHE A 5 4.77 10.94 -11.41
N ARG A 6 4.03 9.95 -11.93
CA ARG A 6 4.43 8.53 -11.87
C ARG A 6 5.61 8.26 -12.79
N GLU A 7 5.59 8.81 -13.99
CA GLU A 7 6.68 8.68 -14.97
C GLU A 7 7.98 9.33 -14.48
N GLN A 8 7.90 10.47 -13.80
CA GLN A 8 9.06 11.10 -13.18
C GLN A 8 9.71 10.19 -12.14
N HIS A 9 8.91 9.53 -11.30
CA HIS A 9 9.42 8.59 -10.31
C HIS A 9 10.02 7.33 -10.94
N ALA A 10 9.52 6.88 -12.08
CA ALA A 10 10.06 5.71 -12.80
C ALA A 10 11.54 5.86 -13.17
N LYS A 11 12.01 7.09 -13.38
CA LYS A 11 13.40 7.37 -13.72
C LYS A 11 14.40 6.91 -12.66
N VAL A 12 13.97 6.78 -11.40
CA VAL A 12 14.85 6.28 -10.31
C VAL A 12 15.35 4.86 -10.58
N PHE A 13 14.64 4.08 -11.39
CA PHE A 13 14.99 2.70 -11.72
C PHE A 13 15.93 2.56 -12.93
N GLU A 14 16.17 3.64 -13.68
CA GLU A 14 17.04 3.61 -14.85
C GLU A 14 18.45 3.14 -14.48
N GLY A 15 18.93 2.12 -15.18
CA GLY A 15 20.24 1.52 -14.95
C GLY A 15 20.38 0.67 -13.68
N LYS A 16 19.30 0.47 -12.92
CA LYS A 16 19.33 -0.25 -11.64
C LYS A 16 18.63 -1.61 -11.68
N LEU A 17 17.71 -1.80 -12.60
CA LEU A 17 16.98 -3.06 -12.76
C LEU A 17 17.84 -4.10 -13.46
N HIS A 18 17.73 -5.35 -13.02
CA HIS A 18 18.23 -6.49 -13.77
C HIS A 18 17.27 -6.86 -14.90
N LYS A 19 17.79 -7.49 -15.96
CA LYS A 19 16.95 -8.01 -17.07
C LYS A 19 15.88 -8.95 -16.52
N GLY A 20 14.63 -8.70 -16.89
CA GLY A 20 13.48 -9.49 -16.46
C GLY A 20 12.83 -9.03 -15.14
N GLU A 21 13.46 -8.12 -14.39
CA GLU A 21 12.83 -7.55 -13.20
C GLU A 21 11.69 -6.60 -13.56
N THR A 22 10.56 -6.75 -12.88
CA THR A 22 9.44 -5.82 -12.90
C THR A 22 9.20 -5.28 -11.51
N VAL A 23 9.04 -3.97 -11.39
CA VAL A 23 8.78 -3.28 -10.12
C VAL A 23 7.36 -2.71 -10.14
N TYR A 24 6.60 -3.03 -9.11
CA TYR A 24 5.27 -2.48 -8.86
C TYR A 24 5.38 -1.47 -7.71
N TYR A 25 4.97 -0.23 -7.96
CA TYR A 25 5.08 0.83 -6.97
C TYR A 25 3.87 1.76 -6.99
N GLU A 26 3.69 2.47 -5.91
CA GLU A 26 2.75 3.58 -5.81
C GLU A 26 3.49 4.88 -5.55
N VAL A 27 2.90 5.97 -6.04
CA VAL A 27 3.34 7.33 -5.75
C VAL A 27 2.30 7.97 -4.85
N VAL A 28 2.75 8.51 -3.74
CA VAL A 28 1.91 9.14 -2.71
C VAL A 28 2.31 10.60 -2.50
N GLY A 29 1.44 11.36 -1.86
CA GLY A 29 1.66 12.75 -1.54
C GLY A 29 0.92 13.72 -2.44
N PHE A 30 1.66 14.59 -3.11
CA PHE A 30 1.10 15.70 -3.90
C PHE A 30 1.66 15.72 -5.32
N THR A 31 0.86 16.24 -6.25
CA THR A 31 1.30 16.55 -7.61
C THR A 31 2.26 17.75 -7.63
N ASP A 32 2.87 18.02 -8.77
CA ASP A 32 3.75 19.18 -8.94
C ASP A 32 3.07 20.50 -8.61
N ASP A 33 1.76 20.59 -8.86
CA ASP A 33 0.92 21.76 -8.53
C ASP A 33 0.51 21.82 -7.04
N GLY A 34 0.95 20.88 -6.22
CA GLY A 34 0.65 20.81 -4.78
C GLY A 34 -0.74 20.25 -4.45
N ASN A 35 -1.45 19.67 -5.42
CA ASN A 35 -2.73 19.00 -5.17
C ASN A 35 -2.50 17.59 -4.61
N PRO A 36 -3.33 17.14 -3.64
CA PRO A 36 -3.24 15.76 -3.15
C PRO A 36 -3.45 14.76 -4.28
N ILE A 37 -2.58 13.72 -4.36
CA ILE A 37 -2.74 12.61 -5.32
C ILE A 37 -3.98 11.79 -4.95
N MET A 38 -4.18 11.52 -3.66
CA MET A 38 -5.40 10.93 -3.12
C MET A 38 -6.33 12.04 -2.60
N ALA A 39 -7.60 12.00 -2.96
CA ALA A 39 -8.57 13.02 -2.54
C ALA A 39 -8.64 13.14 -1.02
N SER A 40 -8.70 14.37 -0.52
CA SER A 40 -8.92 14.64 0.90
C SER A 40 -10.36 14.28 1.31
N CYS A 41 -10.53 13.91 2.57
CA CYS A 41 -11.80 13.45 3.12
C CYS A 41 -12.24 14.25 4.34
N ASP A 42 -13.57 14.43 4.51
CA ASP A 42 -14.16 14.99 5.72
C ASP A 42 -14.29 13.93 6.81
N ASN A 43 -13.53 14.10 7.89
CA ASN A 43 -13.47 13.13 9.00
C ASN A 43 -14.78 13.02 9.80
N LYS A 44 -15.69 13.99 9.67
CA LYS A 44 -17.02 13.89 10.28
C LYS A 44 -17.83 12.71 9.74
N LYS A 45 -17.52 12.25 8.52
CA LYS A 45 -18.19 11.09 7.90
C LYS A 45 -17.99 9.80 8.69
N VAL A 46 -16.90 9.69 9.47
CA VAL A 46 -16.64 8.53 10.32
C VAL A 46 -17.64 8.41 11.46
N GLY A 47 -18.23 9.53 11.90
CA GLY A 47 -19.23 9.54 12.99
C GLY A 47 -18.63 9.40 14.38
N ASP A 48 -17.31 9.46 14.50
CA ASP A 48 -16.58 9.34 15.76
C ASP A 48 -15.91 10.66 16.12
N LYS A 49 -16.28 11.21 17.30
CA LYS A 49 -15.73 12.47 17.80
C LYS A 49 -14.25 12.37 18.20
N ASP A 50 -13.84 11.23 18.72
CA ASP A 50 -12.45 11.00 19.11
C ASP A 50 -11.56 10.86 17.88
N PHE A 51 -12.07 10.27 16.82
CA PHE A 51 -11.41 10.25 15.52
C PHE A 51 -11.15 11.67 15.00
N VAL A 52 -12.18 12.54 15.01
CA VAL A 52 -12.04 13.94 14.58
C VAL A 52 -11.08 14.71 15.49
N LYS A 53 -11.09 14.44 16.80
CA LYS A 53 -10.15 15.04 17.75
C LYS A 53 -8.71 14.63 17.45
N LYS A 54 -8.49 13.37 17.12
CA LYS A 54 -7.16 12.79 16.84
C LYS A 54 -6.58 13.23 15.50
N TYR A 55 -7.38 13.21 14.44
CA TYR A 55 -6.92 13.41 13.06
C TYR A 55 -7.36 14.74 12.44
N GLY A 56 -8.08 15.59 13.20
CA GLY A 56 -8.60 16.86 12.71
C GLY A 56 -9.91 16.75 11.94
N LYS A 57 -10.37 17.84 11.36
CA LYS A 57 -11.64 17.91 10.62
C LYS A 57 -11.54 17.26 9.24
N GLN A 58 -10.38 17.27 8.65
CA GLN A 58 -10.10 16.70 7.33
C GLN A 58 -8.89 15.77 7.40
N THR A 59 -8.92 14.71 6.61
CA THR A 59 -7.77 13.87 6.34
C THR A 59 -7.21 14.19 4.96
N VAL A 60 -5.91 14.53 4.93
CA VAL A 60 -5.11 14.61 3.72
C VAL A 60 -4.10 13.46 3.78
N PHE A 61 -4.16 12.56 2.81
CA PHE A 61 -3.28 11.38 2.75
C PHE A 61 -1.91 11.79 2.21
N SER A 62 -1.13 12.48 3.05
CA SER A 62 0.16 13.07 2.67
C SER A 62 1.33 12.09 2.69
N TYR A 63 1.25 11.02 3.48
CA TYR A 63 2.34 10.03 3.63
C TYR A 63 3.71 10.68 3.88
N GLY A 64 3.73 11.71 4.74
CA GLY A 64 4.95 12.43 5.08
C GLY A 64 5.47 13.40 4.02
N CYS A 65 4.73 13.58 2.92
CA CYS A 65 5.06 14.57 1.88
C CYS A 65 4.51 15.96 2.21
N SER A 66 5.06 16.99 1.56
CA SER A 66 4.65 18.39 1.71
C SER A 66 4.22 18.97 0.35
N PRO A 67 3.08 19.71 0.29
CA PRO A 67 2.58 20.25 -0.97
C PRO A 67 3.50 21.29 -1.61
N ASP A 68 4.32 21.97 -0.83
CA ASP A 68 5.31 22.95 -1.30
C ASP A 68 6.70 22.36 -1.56
N GLY A 69 6.98 21.16 -1.04
CA GLY A 69 8.26 20.50 -1.17
C GLY A 69 9.39 21.10 -0.36
N VAL A 70 9.08 21.94 0.65
CA VAL A 70 10.09 22.64 1.47
C VAL A 70 10.59 21.76 2.61
N ASP A 71 9.68 21.27 3.47
CA ASP A 71 10.04 20.46 4.64
C ASP A 71 10.19 18.96 4.31
N ALA A 72 9.55 18.54 3.25
CA ALA A 72 9.58 17.17 2.74
C ALA A 72 9.35 17.17 1.22
N PRO A 73 9.68 16.07 0.50
CA PRO A 73 9.37 15.97 -0.92
C PRO A 73 7.87 16.13 -1.19
N LYS A 74 7.50 16.68 -2.35
CA LYS A 74 6.08 16.77 -2.76
C LYS A 74 5.45 15.40 -2.91
N SER A 75 6.17 14.44 -3.45
CA SER A 75 5.72 13.07 -3.64
C SER A 75 6.82 12.07 -3.34
N ALA A 76 6.42 10.86 -3.03
CA ALA A 76 7.33 9.75 -2.75
C ALA A 76 6.85 8.47 -3.41
N LEU A 77 7.80 7.62 -3.80
CA LEU A 77 7.56 6.31 -4.39
C LEU A 77 7.74 5.23 -3.34
N TYR A 78 6.82 4.26 -3.30
CA TYR A 78 6.92 3.07 -2.45
C TYR A 78 6.69 1.81 -3.27
N VAL A 79 7.68 0.93 -3.31
CA VAL A 79 7.60 -0.38 -3.96
C VAL A 79 6.83 -1.33 -3.06
N TYR A 80 5.87 -2.07 -3.63
CA TYR A 80 5.09 -3.06 -2.89
C TYR A 80 5.20 -4.48 -3.43
N ARG A 81 5.69 -4.66 -4.65
CA ARG A 81 5.85 -5.95 -5.32
C ARG A 81 7.02 -5.90 -6.30
N MET A 82 7.75 -6.99 -6.43
CA MET A 82 8.71 -7.20 -7.50
C MET A 82 8.61 -8.62 -8.04
N THR A 83 8.83 -8.77 -9.33
CA THR A 83 8.88 -10.06 -10.03
C THR A 83 10.11 -10.18 -10.90
N MET A 84 10.48 -11.41 -11.21
CA MET A 84 11.47 -11.75 -12.23
C MET A 84 10.80 -12.58 -13.32
N THR A 85 10.97 -12.18 -14.56
CA THR A 85 10.55 -12.95 -15.73
C THR A 85 11.78 -13.54 -16.39
N ASN A 86 11.82 -14.87 -16.56
CA ASN A 86 12.91 -15.56 -17.22
C ASN A 86 12.80 -15.47 -18.75
N GLU A 87 13.76 -16.06 -19.47
CA GLU A 87 13.79 -16.03 -20.93
C GLU A 87 12.64 -16.82 -21.59
N ASP A 88 12.07 -17.80 -20.87
CA ASP A 88 10.92 -18.59 -21.32
C ASP A 88 9.58 -17.87 -21.03
N GLY A 89 9.60 -16.72 -20.38
CA GLY A 89 8.42 -15.94 -20.03
C GLY A 89 7.78 -16.32 -18.71
N ASP A 90 8.40 -17.22 -17.93
CA ASP A 90 7.90 -17.58 -16.59
C ASP A 90 8.15 -16.45 -15.62
N VAL A 91 7.12 -16.10 -14.85
CA VAL A 91 7.16 -15.03 -13.84
C VAL A 91 7.29 -15.62 -12.44
N VAL A 92 8.28 -15.16 -11.70
CA VAL A 92 8.54 -15.56 -10.31
C VAL A 92 8.40 -14.34 -9.40
N GLU A 93 7.60 -14.50 -8.34
CA GLU A 93 7.47 -13.48 -7.30
C GLU A 93 8.72 -13.40 -6.42
N TYR A 94 9.19 -12.18 -6.17
CA TYR A 94 10.18 -11.99 -5.13
C TYR A 94 9.51 -12.12 -3.75
N PRO A 95 10.07 -12.93 -2.84
CA PRO A 95 9.64 -12.87 -1.46
C PRO A 95 9.92 -11.48 -0.88
N PRO A 96 9.10 -11.01 0.10
CA PRO A 96 9.23 -9.65 0.64
C PRO A 96 10.62 -9.27 1.13
N PHE A 97 11.36 -10.19 1.74
CA PHE A 97 12.73 -9.91 2.20
C PHE A 97 13.68 -9.61 1.04
N TYR A 98 13.52 -10.30 -0.09
CA TYR A 98 14.36 -10.07 -1.27
C TYR A 98 13.96 -8.79 -2.00
N MET A 99 12.66 -8.50 -2.10
CA MET A 99 12.18 -7.21 -2.59
C MET A 99 12.77 -6.05 -1.80
N ARG A 100 12.77 -6.13 -0.46
CA ARG A 100 13.38 -5.10 0.41
C ARG A 100 14.86 -4.94 0.18
N TYR A 101 15.57 -6.06 0.05
CA TYR A 101 17.00 -6.05 -0.28
C TYR A 101 17.27 -5.35 -1.61
N ARG A 102 16.46 -5.65 -2.65
CA ARG A 102 16.57 -4.97 -3.95
C ARG A 102 16.25 -3.49 -3.86
N CYS A 103 15.23 -3.10 -3.11
CA CYS A 103 14.90 -1.69 -2.89
C CYS A 103 16.05 -0.95 -2.19
N GLU A 104 16.67 -1.57 -1.21
CA GLU A 104 17.85 -1.01 -0.52
C GLU A 104 19.02 -0.82 -1.49
N GLN A 105 19.31 -1.82 -2.33
CA GLN A 105 20.35 -1.71 -3.35
C GLN A 105 20.08 -0.58 -4.34
N MET A 106 18.82 -0.38 -4.73
CA MET A 106 18.41 0.67 -5.67
C MET A 106 18.26 2.04 -5.02
N GLY A 107 18.27 2.12 -3.68
CA GLY A 107 18.05 3.35 -2.95
C GLY A 107 16.61 3.87 -3.04
N VAL A 108 15.62 2.98 -3.14
CA VAL A 108 14.20 3.33 -3.23
C VAL A 108 13.45 2.84 -1.99
N ASN A 109 12.36 3.54 -1.65
CA ASN A 109 11.50 3.12 -0.54
C ASN A 109 10.68 1.88 -0.93
N CYS A 110 10.42 1.02 0.05
CA CYS A 110 9.38 0.00 -0.05
C CYS A 110 8.34 0.18 1.05
N VAL A 111 7.16 -0.40 0.86
CA VAL A 111 6.08 -0.37 1.86
C VAL A 111 6.58 -0.91 3.20
N PRO A 112 6.15 -0.32 4.34
CA PRO A 112 6.59 -0.75 5.67
C PRO A 112 6.21 -2.20 5.95
N LEU A 113 7.13 -2.95 6.57
CA LEU A 113 6.83 -4.26 7.17
C LEU A 113 6.31 -4.05 8.59
N LEU A 114 5.08 -4.49 8.86
CA LEU A 114 4.48 -4.37 10.20
C LEU A 114 4.67 -5.63 11.03
N TRP A 115 4.61 -6.79 10.39
CA TRP A 115 4.79 -8.09 11.05
C TRP A 115 5.20 -9.15 10.01
N SER A 116 5.97 -10.13 10.48
CA SER A 116 6.33 -11.32 9.70
C SER A 116 6.45 -12.51 10.64
N GLY A 117 5.97 -13.68 10.22
CA GLY A 117 6.03 -14.90 11.02
C GLY A 117 5.33 -16.07 10.34
N PHE A 118 5.11 -17.11 11.11
CA PHE A 118 4.52 -18.37 10.65
C PHE A 118 3.15 -18.58 11.30
N VAL A 119 2.25 -19.20 10.56
CA VAL A 119 0.99 -19.70 11.11
C VAL A 119 1.31 -20.93 11.98
N PRO A 120 0.82 -20.99 13.24
CA PRO A 120 1.00 -22.19 14.08
C PRO A 120 0.38 -23.43 13.44
N GLU A 121 1.01 -24.59 13.62
CA GLU A 121 0.58 -25.87 13.01
C GLU A 121 -0.88 -26.24 13.29
N ASN A 122 -1.35 -25.90 14.51
CA ASN A 122 -2.71 -26.26 14.96
C ASN A 122 -3.74 -25.14 14.77
N ALA A 123 -3.35 -24.02 14.15
CA ALA A 123 -4.26 -22.90 13.91
C ALA A 123 -4.96 -23.04 12.55
N ASN A 124 -6.21 -22.53 12.46
CA ASN A 124 -6.84 -22.29 11.16
C ASN A 124 -6.10 -21.16 10.47
N PRO A 125 -5.50 -21.37 9.28
CA PRO A 125 -4.67 -20.35 8.63
C PRO A 125 -5.42 -19.05 8.33
N GLY A 126 -6.66 -19.12 7.86
CA GLY A 126 -7.46 -17.97 7.52
C GLY A 126 -7.82 -17.12 8.75
N GLU A 127 -8.22 -17.77 9.84
CA GLU A 127 -8.53 -17.08 11.10
C GLU A 127 -7.27 -16.48 11.73
N TRP A 128 -6.15 -17.19 11.65
CA TRP A 128 -4.86 -16.68 12.15
C TRP A 128 -4.43 -15.42 11.41
N VAL A 129 -4.43 -15.43 10.07
CA VAL A 129 -4.07 -14.28 9.23
C VAL A 129 -5.00 -13.11 9.50
N LYS A 130 -6.30 -13.35 9.60
CA LYS A 130 -7.29 -12.32 9.95
C LYS A 130 -7.00 -11.70 11.32
N GLY A 131 -6.71 -12.52 12.34
CA GLY A 131 -6.37 -12.06 13.67
C GLY A 131 -5.11 -11.21 13.72
N VAL A 132 -4.07 -11.60 12.97
CA VAL A 132 -2.85 -10.79 12.81
C VAL A 132 -3.16 -9.47 12.11
N ALA A 133 -3.92 -9.48 11.03
CA ALA A 133 -4.33 -8.27 10.33
C ALA A 133 -5.09 -7.30 11.24
N GLU A 134 -6.00 -7.81 12.05
CA GLU A 134 -6.79 -7.02 13.01
C GLU A 134 -5.92 -6.32 14.08
N CYS A 135 -4.74 -6.87 14.39
CA CYS A 135 -3.77 -6.21 15.28
C CYS A 135 -3.10 -4.99 14.65
N TYR A 136 -3.03 -4.92 13.32
CA TYR A 136 -2.20 -3.93 12.61
C TYR A 136 -2.94 -3.02 11.65
N TYR A 137 -4.20 -3.31 11.28
CA TYR A 137 -4.89 -2.54 10.25
C TYR A 137 -5.41 -1.17 10.70
N ASP A 138 -5.45 -0.90 12.01
CA ASP A 138 -5.95 0.35 12.59
C ASP A 138 -4.81 1.24 13.11
N GLY A 139 -5.12 2.50 13.33
CA GLY A 139 -4.22 3.50 13.91
C GLY A 139 -3.67 4.48 12.89
N ALA A 140 -2.66 5.24 13.31
CA ALA A 140 -1.97 6.17 12.44
C ALA A 140 -1.13 5.45 11.39
N ASP A 141 -1.06 6.00 10.17
CA ASP A 141 -0.21 5.45 9.13
C ASP A 141 1.26 5.47 9.56
N PRO A 142 2.03 4.39 9.35
CA PRO A 142 3.44 4.35 9.71
C PRO A 142 4.29 5.33 8.91
N ILE A 143 3.84 5.74 7.72
CA ILE A 143 4.52 6.73 6.88
C ILE A 143 3.97 8.12 7.22
N GLY A 144 4.79 8.95 7.83
CA GLY A 144 4.45 10.33 8.20
C GLY A 144 3.55 10.49 9.43
N LYS A 145 2.82 9.49 9.84
CA LYS A 145 1.99 9.43 11.06
C LYS A 145 0.92 10.53 11.20
N SER A 146 0.58 11.22 10.12
CA SER A 146 -0.32 12.38 10.13
C SER A 146 -1.79 12.05 9.88
N HIS A 147 -2.09 10.88 9.35
CA HIS A 147 -3.46 10.44 9.04
C HIS A 147 -3.70 8.99 9.42
N VAL A 148 -4.95 8.56 9.33
CA VAL A 148 -5.33 7.18 9.60
C VAL A 148 -4.71 6.25 8.55
N ARG A 149 -4.35 5.04 8.99
CA ARG A 149 -3.86 3.97 8.13
C ARG A 149 -4.98 3.46 7.22
N GLU A 150 -4.67 3.21 5.96
CA GLU A 150 -5.61 2.58 5.02
C GLU A 150 -5.99 1.17 5.45
N GLY A 151 -5.03 0.43 5.92
CA GLY A 151 -5.15 -0.96 6.33
C GLY A 151 -3.83 -1.68 6.21
N VAL A 152 -3.90 -2.99 5.99
CA VAL A 152 -2.72 -3.84 5.79
C VAL A 152 -2.95 -4.82 4.65
N VAL A 153 -1.86 -5.21 4.01
CA VAL A 153 -1.82 -6.31 3.04
C VAL A 153 -1.09 -7.49 3.68
N CYS A 154 -1.78 -8.61 3.83
CA CYS A 154 -1.20 -9.86 4.30
C CYS A 154 -0.76 -10.69 3.11
N ARG A 155 0.54 -10.89 2.97
CA ARG A 155 1.14 -11.64 1.88
C ARG A 155 1.55 -13.03 2.32
N ILE A 156 1.14 -14.05 1.57
CA ILE A 156 1.53 -15.44 1.77
C ILE A 156 2.77 -15.72 0.92
N VAL A 157 3.91 -15.97 1.58
CA VAL A 157 5.22 -15.96 0.91
C VAL A 157 5.75 -17.33 0.48
N ASN A 158 5.10 -18.41 0.87
CA ASN A 158 5.53 -19.76 0.54
C ASN A 158 4.81 -20.35 -0.70
N ARG A 159 4.33 -19.50 -1.59
CA ARG A 159 3.63 -19.87 -2.81
C ARG A 159 4.34 -19.32 -4.05
N PRO A 160 4.34 -20.07 -5.17
CA PRO A 160 4.99 -19.63 -6.42
C PRO A 160 4.28 -18.45 -7.08
N LYS A 161 2.96 -18.33 -6.88
CA LYS A 161 2.15 -17.22 -7.38
C LYS A 161 1.93 -16.18 -6.29
N PHE A 162 1.78 -14.91 -6.69
CA PHE A 162 1.40 -13.84 -5.80
C PHE A 162 0.07 -14.18 -5.10
N THR A 163 0.10 -14.19 -3.78
CA THR A 163 -1.08 -14.40 -2.95
C THR A 163 -1.08 -13.36 -1.84
N ALA A 164 -2.06 -12.48 -1.85
CA ALA A 164 -2.20 -11.42 -0.87
C ALA A 164 -3.67 -11.15 -0.56
N TYR A 165 -3.92 -10.70 0.68
CA TYR A 165 -5.24 -10.33 1.16
C TYR A 165 -5.17 -8.90 1.71
N LYS A 166 -6.07 -8.03 1.24
CA LYS A 166 -6.17 -6.64 1.67
C LYS A 166 -7.18 -6.51 2.80
N HIS A 167 -6.75 -5.95 3.93
CA HIS A 167 -7.60 -5.65 5.07
C HIS A 167 -7.65 -4.14 5.27
N LYS A 168 -8.72 -3.50 4.80
CA LYS A 168 -8.90 -2.05 4.93
C LYS A 168 -9.44 -1.69 6.31
N ASN A 169 -8.89 -0.64 6.90
CA ASN A 169 -9.39 -0.03 8.11
C ASN A 169 -10.83 0.47 7.91
N PHE A 170 -11.69 0.28 8.91
CA PHE A 170 -13.10 0.70 8.84
C PHE A 170 -13.24 2.21 8.60
N ALA A 171 -12.47 3.03 9.32
CA ALA A 171 -12.52 4.48 9.14
C ALA A 171 -12.09 4.88 7.72
N PHE A 172 -11.08 4.23 7.16
CA PHE A 172 -10.65 4.45 5.79
C PHE A 172 -11.74 4.07 4.78
N LYS A 173 -12.40 2.91 4.95
CA LYS A 173 -13.55 2.51 4.10
C LYS A 173 -14.68 3.55 4.11
N VAL A 174 -14.99 4.10 5.27
CA VAL A 174 -16.00 5.16 5.39
C VAL A 174 -15.57 6.43 4.68
N LEU A 175 -14.31 6.84 4.83
CA LEU A 175 -13.76 8.03 4.18
C LEU A 175 -13.75 7.89 2.67
N GLU A 176 -13.43 6.73 2.13
CA GLU A 176 -13.53 6.44 0.69
C GLU A 176 -14.99 6.36 0.18
N GLY A 177 -15.99 6.28 1.08
CA GLY A 177 -17.40 6.14 0.72
C GLY A 177 -17.81 4.70 0.37
N ILE A 178 -16.94 3.72 0.53
CA ILE A 178 -17.17 2.31 0.15
C ILE A 178 -18.25 1.66 1.02
N VAL A 179 -18.35 2.04 2.31
CA VAL A 179 -19.29 1.41 3.27
C VAL A 179 -20.74 1.76 2.99
N LYS A 180 -21.02 2.82 2.22
CA LYS A 180 -22.40 3.22 1.89
C LYS A 180 -23.02 2.42 0.75
N GLU A 181 -22.23 1.78 -0.08
CA GLU A 181 -22.73 1.18 -1.29
C GLU A 181 -22.98 -0.31 -1.20
N VAL A 182 -22.19 -1.13 -0.53
CA VAL A 182 -22.51 -2.58 -0.41
C VAL A 182 -21.65 -3.26 0.68
N ALA A 183 -22.28 -3.82 1.69
CA ALA A 183 -21.66 -4.74 2.64
C ALA A 183 -21.23 -6.09 1.99
N SER A 184 -21.38 -6.27 0.68
CA SER A 184 -21.19 -7.53 -0.03
C SER A 184 -20.41 -7.45 -1.35
N ALA A 185 -19.99 -6.24 -1.79
CA ALA A 185 -19.15 -6.17 -3.00
C ALA A 185 -17.68 -6.45 -2.64
N PRO A 186 -17.00 -7.36 -3.36
CA PRO A 186 -15.57 -7.52 -3.22
C PRO A 186 -14.87 -6.20 -3.58
N ASP A 187 -13.79 -5.89 -2.87
CA ASP A 187 -12.93 -4.77 -3.21
C ASP A 187 -12.44 -4.95 -4.65
N MET A 188 -12.58 -3.94 -5.49
CA MET A 188 -12.17 -4.03 -6.90
C MET A 188 -10.70 -4.41 -7.07
N GLU A 189 -9.85 -4.02 -6.11
CA GLU A 189 -8.45 -4.39 -6.09
C GLU A 189 -8.25 -5.87 -5.73
N GLU A 190 -9.07 -6.43 -4.82
CA GLU A 190 -9.09 -7.87 -4.54
C GLU A 190 -9.55 -8.68 -5.75
N ALA A 191 -10.53 -8.16 -6.49
CA ALA A 191 -11.02 -8.79 -7.72
C ALA A 191 -9.97 -8.81 -8.84
N GLN A 192 -9.14 -7.78 -8.95
CA GLN A 192 -8.02 -7.74 -9.91
C GLN A 192 -6.92 -8.73 -9.55
N GLU A 193 -6.57 -8.86 -8.26
CA GLU A 193 -5.56 -9.82 -7.81
C GLU A 193 -5.99 -11.27 -8.02
N VAL A 194 -7.28 -11.57 -7.87
CA VAL A 194 -7.84 -12.91 -8.15
C VAL A 194 -7.87 -13.24 -9.64
N THR A 195 -8.05 -12.24 -10.51
CA THR A 195 -8.12 -12.44 -11.96
C THR A 195 -6.74 -12.67 -12.58
N GLU A 196 -5.70 -12.05 -12.03
CA GLU A 196 -4.31 -12.29 -12.44
C GLU A 196 -3.75 -13.61 -11.90
N ALA A 197 -4.39 -14.23 -10.90
CA ALA A 197 -4.00 -15.51 -10.30
C ALA A 197 -4.70 -16.74 -10.94
N ALA A 198 -5.57 -16.55 -11.92
CA ALA A 198 -6.22 -17.58 -12.73
C ALA A 198 -5.55 -17.71 -14.11
#